data_827047178569081adf4dffc6f1f06a6c
#
_entry.id   827047178569081adf4dffc6f1f06a6c
#
_cell.length_a   1.000
_cell.length_b   1.000
_cell.length_c   1.000
_cell.angle_alpha   90.00
_cell.angle_beta   90.00
_cell.angle_gamma   90.00
#
_symmetry.space_group_name_H-M   'P 1'
#
loop_
_entity.id
_entity.type
_entity.pdbx_description
1 polymer ?
#
loop_
_entity_poly.entity_id
_entity_poly.type
_entity_poly.pdbx_seq_one_letter_code
_entity_poly.pdbx_strand_id
1 'polypeptide(L)'
;MNSPAQASTKRNARVYRLQPAAPAPATVAASPSGVALVCTEGDRLTSAKAPWARPAPQPLHPTEFPIPSAGKSVIKVGLDIDLQHLTATIQWDHLQPKPARDFKTPADLVAWVKEQRSAGHVVYTVYESCGFGYCLHYDLKEAGAISLVITPTLLDRSRRRKNDRLDSAQLCLRLARYVDGHRQELHVIRVPKVSEQQRRETGRQRAFWRGLILAMANHGRALRLEHEGRTLSGHWWGPRVWKRIEPELTPFVRAFLEPLREQILAAKAQVDQLTVEIEARVAREKIPKGLGPLTLALADAEVCDWFRFADRKAPASYTGCCPSERSTGGVQRTGRIDRHGNAHLRTLLVEAVWRLARWNPTWHAYRKLAGQLNAAGKLPKRWAVALARQLAVDLWRVRTGRSTWAELGFLEMT
;
A
#
# COMPACT_ATOMS: atom_id res chain seq x y z
N MET A 1 -62.18 2.58 -12.15
CA MET A 1 -61.08 2.59 -13.09
C MET A 1 -59.81 2.73 -12.30
N ASN A 2 -59.10 1.66 -12.18
CA ASN A 2 -58.10 1.41 -11.10
C ASN A 2 -56.72 1.97 -11.40
N SER A 3 -56.19 2.73 -10.43
CA SER A 3 -54.83 3.14 -10.34
C SER A 3 -54.01 2.08 -9.56
N PRO A 4 -52.81 1.65 -9.98
CA PRO A 4 -52.04 0.72 -9.20
C PRO A 4 -51.11 1.42 -8.23
N ALA A 5 -51.05 0.83 -7.05
CA ALA A 5 -50.28 1.26 -5.89
C ALA A 5 -48.74 1.17 -6.11
N GLN A 6 -48.07 2.22 -5.67
CA GLN A 6 -46.60 2.24 -5.52
C GLN A 6 -46.18 1.44 -4.29
N ALA A 7 -45.38 0.39 -4.51
CA ALA A 7 -44.73 -0.38 -3.46
C ALA A 7 -43.45 0.33 -3.03
N SER A 8 -43.45 0.90 -1.83
CA SER A 8 -42.34 1.49 -1.15
C SER A 8 -41.45 0.38 -0.54
N THR A 9 -40.25 0.15 -1.08
CA THR A 9 -39.22 -0.69 -0.48
C THR A 9 -38.52 0.05 0.65
N LYS A 10 -38.90 -0.26 1.88
CA LYS A 10 -38.17 0.19 3.09
C LYS A 10 -36.84 -0.55 3.17
N ARG A 11 -35.74 0.17 3.02
CA ARG A 11 -34.40 -0.29 3.38
C ARG A 11 -34.28 -0.29 4.91
N ASN A 12 -34.15 -1.47 5.51
CA ASN A 12 -33.82 -1.64 6.93
C ASN A 12 -32.36 -1.25 7.16
N ALA A 13 -32.12 -0.07 7.70
CA ALA A 13 -30.84 0.30 8.30
C ALA A 13 -30.73 -0.36 9.68
N ARG A 14 -29.88 -1.35 9.84
CA ARG A 14 -29.50 -1.90 11.15
C ARG A 14 -28.64 -0.85 11.86
N VAL A 15 -29.21 -0.21 12.87
CA VAL A 15 -28.49 0.62 13.82
C VAL A 15 -27.79 -0.29 14.82
N TYR A 16 -26.47 -0.35 14.80
CA TYR A 16 -25.68 -0.96 15.85
C TYR A 16 -25.66 -0.05 17.07
N ARG A 17 -26.36 -0.45 18.14
CA ARG A 17 -26.22 0.16 19.47
C ARG A 17 -24.88 -0.27 20.07
N LEU A 18 -23.94 0.66 20.21
CA LEU A 18 -22.77 0.49 21.05
C LEU A 18 -23.22 0.48 22.51
N GLN A 19 -22.92 -0.57 23.24
CA GLN A 19 -23.07 -0.59 24.71
C GLN A 19 -21.99 0.31 25.32
N PRO A 20 -22.30 1.10 26.35
CA PRO A 20 -21.31 1.92 27.04
C PRO A 20 -20.32 1.04 27.80
N ALA A 21 -19.03 1.28 27.61
CA ALA A 21 -17.97 0.66 28.36
C ALA A 21 -18.03 1.09 29.84
N ALA A 22 -17.78 0.15 30.75
CA ALA A 22 -17.67 0.38 32.17
C ALA A 22 -16.50 1.33 32.50
N PRO A 23 -16.60 2.14 33.58
CA PRO A 23 -15.55 3.11 33.92
C PRO A 23 -14.29 2.36 34.42
N ALA A 24 -13.13 2.80 33.88
CA ALA A 24 -11.82 2.34 34.31
C ALA A 24 -11.46 2.93 35.70
N PRO A 25 -10.75 2.18 36.55
CA PRO A 25 -10.23 2.71 37.83
C PRO A 25 -9.06 3.68 37.60
N ALA A 26 -9.01 4.64 38.49
CA ALA A 26 -8.08 5.78 38.47
C ALA A 26 -6.63 5.39 38.75
N THR A 27 -5.75 6.20 38.16
CA THR A 27 -4.37 6.53 38.54
C THR A 27 -3.33 5.42 38.62
N VAL A 28 -2.47 5.38 37.62
CA VAL A 28 -1.05 5.04 37.79
C VAL A 28 -0.21 6.04 36.98
N ALA A 29 0.85 6.50 37.66
CA ALA A 29 1.78 7.54 37.24
C ALA A 29 2.46 7.27 35.90
N ALA A 30 2.74 8.35 35.16
CA ALA A 30 3.54 8.38 33.97
C ALA A 30 4.96 7.83 34.22
N SER A 31 5.33 6.81 33.45
CA SER A 31 6.73 6.48 33.16
C SER A 31 6.97 6.63 31.67
N PRO A 32 8.01 7.33 31.22
CA PRO A 32 8.31 7.45 29.81
C PRO A 32 9.10 6.22 29.37
N SER A 33 8.40 5.15 28.99
CA SER A 33 9.06 4.06 28.26
C SER A 33 9.12 4.43 26.78
N GLY A 34 10.19 5.16 26.43
CA GLY A 34 10.68 5.21 25.07
C GLY A 34 11.01 3.78 24.64
N VAL A 35 10.24 3.23 23.72
CA VAL A 35 10.65 2.05 22.97
C VAL A 35 11.80 2.48 22.10
N ALA A 36 13.01 2.28 22.61
CA ALA A 36 14.22 2.37 21.82
C ALA A 36 14.15 1.24 20.77
N LEU A 37 13.86 1.61 19.53
CA LEU A 37 14.08 0.74 18.38
C LEU A 37 15.58 0.45 18.34
N VAL A 38 15.96 -0.73 18.80
CA VAL A 38 17.31 -1.28 18.63
C VAL A 38 17.49 -1.46 17.12
N CYS A 39 18.16 -0.50 16.49
CA CYS A 39 18.74 -0.71 15.16
C CYS A 39 19.88 -1.70 15.37
N THR A 40 19.64 -2.97 15.07
CA THR A 40 20.74 -3.93 14.94
C THR A 40 21.68 -3.45 13.84
N GLU A 41 22.93 -3.26 14.19
CA GLU A 41 24.05 -2.98 13.28
C GLU A 41 24.19 -4.13 12.28
N GLY A 42 23.60 -3.98 11.09
CA GLY A 42 23.65 -4.98 10.02
C GLY A 42 23.49 -4.40 8.63
N ASP A 43 22.91 -3.23 8.47
CA ASP A 43 22.67 -2.61 7.17
C ASP A 43 23.59 -1.39 6.93
N ARG A 44 24.91 -1.58 7.05
CA ARG A 44 25.88 -0.61 6.52
C ARG A 44 25.90 -0.71 5.00
N LEU A 45 25.22 0.21 4.33
CA LEU A 45 25.51 0.56 2.95
C LEU A 45 26.88 1.24 2.91
N THR A 46 27.94 0.44 2.84
CA THR A 46 29.29 0.95 2.58
C THR A 46 29.34 1.44 1.15
N SER A 47 29.56 2.73 0.99
CA SER A 47 29.94 3.37 -0.26
C SER A 47 31.37 2.96 -0.64
N ALA A 48 31.51 1.78 -1.23
CA ALA A 48 32.74 1.39 -1.92
C ALA A 48 32.32 0.92 -3.32
N LYS A 49 32.94 1.55 -4.34
CA LYS A 49 32.82 1.13 -5.73
C LYS A 49 33.34 -0.30 -5.88
N ALA A 50 32.46 -1.28 -5.76
CA ALA A 50 32.73 -2.64 -6.14
C ALA A 50 32.07 -2.93 -7.50
N PRO A 51 32.72 -3.68 -8.39
CA PRO A 51 32.13 -4.04 -9.69
C PRO A 51 30.86 -4.85 -9.43
N TRP A 52 29.80 -4.41 -10.07
CA TRP A 52 28.41 -4.85 -9.93
C TRP A 52 28.22 -6.36 -10.11
N ALA A 53 28.34 -7.15 -9.06
CA ALA A 53 27.61 -8.38 -8.96
C ALA A 53 26.15 -7.99 -8.64
N ARG A 54 25.23 -8.16 -9.59
CA ARG A 54 23.80 -8.05 -9.33
C ARG A 54 23.48 -8.97 -8.14
N PRO A 55 22.96 -8.47 -7.01
CA PRO A 55 22.26 -9.38 -6.11
C PRO A 55 21.11 -9.93 -6.96
N ALA A 56 21.03 -11.24 -7.07
CA ALA A 56 19.94 -11.89 -7.78
C ALA A 56 18.62 -11.37 -7.18
N PRO A 57 17.65 -10.92 -7.99
CA PRO A 57 16.35 -10.52 -7.46
C PRO A 57 15.83 -11.67 -6.60
N GLN A 58 15.35 -11.37 -5.40
CA GLN A 58 14.80 -12.41 -4.54
C GLN A 58 13.71 -13.13 -5.32
N PRO A 59 13.82 -14.45 -5.52
CA PRO A 59 12.86 -15.18 -6.33
C PRO A 59 11.47 -15.02 -5.72
N LEU A 60 10.51 -14.58 -6.54
CA LEU A 60 9.10 -14.52 -6.16
C LEU A 60 8.52 -15.92 -5.90
N HIS A 61 9.12 -16.91 -6.50
CA HIS A 61 8.74 -18.32 -6.39
C HIS A 61 9.72 -19.04 -5.46
N PRO A 62 9.29 -20.06 -4.72
CA PRO A 62 10.20 -20.94 -4.01
C PRO A 62 11.27 -21.47 -4.99
N THR A 63 12.54 -21.36 -4.61
CA THR A 63 13.66 -21.88 -5.40
C THR A 63 13.73 -23.38 -5.34
N GLU A 64 13.24 -23.96 -4.25
CA GLU A 64 13.24 -25.39 -4.01
C GLU A 64 11.81 -25.86 -3.72
N PHE A 65 11.46 -26.99 -4.29
CA PHE A 65 10.23 -27.72 -4.01
C PHE A 65 10.62 -28.97 -3.23
N PRO A 66 10.52 -28.93 -1.88
CA PRO A 66 10.95 -30.05 -1.06
C PRO A 66 10.18 -31.30 -1.43
N ILE A 67 10.92 -32.41 -1.57
CA ILE A 67 10.36 -33.73 -1.76
C ILE A 67 10.04 -34.28 -0.37
N PRO A 68 8.83 -34.82 -0.14
CA PRO A 68 8.51 -35.43 1.12
C PRO A 68 9.36 -36.70 1.36
N SER A 69 9.60 -37.03 2.61
CA SER A 69 10.23 -38.28 2.99
C SER A 69 9.40 -39.50 2.50
N ALA A 70 10.02 -40.66 2.39
CA ALA A 70 9.32 -41.86 1.96
C ALA A 70 8.06 -42.13 2.79
N GLY A 71 6.94 -42.40 2.12
CA GLY A 71 5.63 -42.60 2.75
C GLY A 71 4.94 -41.35 3.27
N LYS A 72 5.45 -40.15 2.91
CA LYS A 72 4.84 -38.86 3.25
C LYS A 72 4.34 -38.16 1.99
N SER A 73 3.33 -37.31 2.18
CA SER A 73 2.59 -36.67 1.10
C SER A 73 2.92 -35.19 0.94
N VAL A 74 2.65 -34.67 -0.26
CA VAL A 74 2.57 -33.24 -0.54
C VAL A 74 1.12 -32.79 -0.40
N ILE A 75 0.85 -31.93 0.59
CA ILE A 75 -0.48 -31.38 0.85
C ILE A 75 -0.58 -29.98 0.25
N LYS A 76 -1.59 -29.75 -0.56
CA LYS A 76 -1.86 -28.45 -1.21
C LYS A 76 -3.18 -27.91 -0.68
N VAL A 77 -3.17 -26.66 -0.19
CA VAL A 77 -4.29 -26.03 0.48
C VAL A 77 -4.62 -24.70 -0.21
N GLY A 78 -5.77 -24.63 -0.84
CA GLY A 78 -6.35 -23.38 -1.34
C GLY A 78 -7.25 -22.77 -0.28
N LEU A 79 -7.02 -21.51 0.07
CA LEU A 79 -7.72 -20.83 1.15
C LEU A 79 -8.53 -19.65 0.61
N ASP A 80 -9.80 -19.57 0.96
CA ASP A 80 -10.60 -18.36 0.92
C ASP A 80 -10.76 -17.82 2.36
N ILE A 81 -10.43 -16.54 2.55
CA ILE A 81 -10.32 -15.91 3.87
C ILE A 81 -11.46 -14.93 4.06
N ASP A 82 -12.29 -15.15 5.06
CA ASP A 82 -13.31 -14.23 5.53
C ASP A 82 -13.06 -13.82 6.99
N LEU A 83 -13.78 -12.81 7.48
CA LEU A 83 -13.69 -12.31 8.86
C LEU A 83 -14.11 -13.35 9.90
N GLN A 84 -15.02 -14.24 9.55
CA GLN A 84 -15.66 -15.15 10.49
C GLN A 84 -15.08 -16.57 10.44
N HIS A 85 -14.53 -16.97 9.30
CA HIS A 85 -13.99 -18.31 9.09
C HIS A 85 -13.03 -18.34 7.90
N LEU A 86 -12.27 -19.42 7.79
CA LEU A 86 -11.43 -19.70 6.62
C LEU A 86 -11.96 -20.98 5.96
N THR A 87 -12.30 -20.85 4.68
CA THR A 87 -12.69 -22.01 3.88
C THR A 87 -11.48 -22.57 3.17
N ALA A 88 -11.16 -23.84 3.40
CA ALA A 88 -9.98 -24.52 2.87
C ALA A 88 -10.37 -25.72 2.02
N THR A 89 -9.86 -25.80 0.82
CA THR A 89 -9.87 -27.02 0.00
C THR A 89 -8.49 -27.66 0.07
N ILE A 90 -8.43 -28.95 0.36
CA ILE A 90 -7.19 -29.67 0.62
C ILE A 90 -7.04 -30.82 -0.39
N GLN A 91 -5.88 -30.87 -1.04
CA GLN A 91 -5.49 -31.94 -1.95
C GLN A 91 -4.23 -32.63 -1.41
N TRP A 92 -4.27 -33.95 -1.38
CA TRP A 92 -3.16 -34.82 -1.01
C TRP A 92 -2.53 -35.38 -2.28
N ASP A 93 -1.24 -35.17 -2.47
CA ASP A 93 -0.49 -35.62 -3.65
C ASP A 93 -1.21 -35.25 -4.95
N HIS A 94 -1.54 -36.20 -5.79
CA HIS A 94 -2.30 -36.04 -7.04
C HIS A 94 -3.74 -36.53 -6.94
N LEU A 95 -4.23 -36.82 -5.73
CA LEU A 95 -5.60 -37.24 -5.50
C LEU A 95 -6.59 -36.10 -5.78
N GLN A 96 -7.85 -36.43 -5.94
CA GLN A 96 -8.90 -35.43 -6.06
C GLN A 96 -8.96 -34.54 -4.81
N PRO A 97 -9.12 -33.22 -4.96
CA PRO A 97 -9.32 -32.33 -3.82
C PRO A 97 -10.49 -32.81 -2.96
N LYS A 98 -10.30 -32.84 -1.64
CA LYS A 98 -11.39 -33.12 -0.71
C LYS A 98 -12.41 -31.96 -0.71
N PRO A 99 -13.68 -32.22 -0.36
CA PRO A 99 -14.66 -31.16 -0.17
C PRO A 99 -14.13 -30.06 0.76
N ALA A 100 -14.52 -28.82 0.50
CA ALA A 100 -14.07 -27.67 1.27
C ALA A 100 -14.43 -27.84 2.75
N ARG A 101 -13.47 -27.53 3.61
CA ARG A 101 -13.53 -27.58 5.07
C ARG A 101 -13.40 -26.17 5.63
N ASP A 102 -14.20 -25.85 6.63
CA ASP A 102 -14.11 -24.57 7.33
C ASP A 102 -13.26 -24.70 8.60
N PHE A 103 -12.35 -23.76 8.81
CA PHE A 103 -11.62 -23.52 10.03
C PHE A 103 -12.23 -22.31 10.74
N LYS A 104 -12.56 -22.45 12.03
CA LYS A 104 -13.21 -21.38 12.79
C LYS A 104 -12.30 -20.17 12.97
N THR A 105 -11.00 -20.42 13.15
CA THR A 105 -10.00 -19.38 13.37
C THR A 105 -8.74 -19.63 12.55
N PRO A 106 -7.95 -18.59 12.26
CA PRO A 106 -6.60 -18.76 11.69
C PRO A 106 -5.70 -19.67 12.53
N ALA A 107 -5.83 -19.64 13.86
CA ALA A 107 -5.06 -20.47 14.77
C ALA A 107 -5.37 -21.97 14.59
N ASP A 108 -6.62 -22.34 14.31
CA ASP A 108 -7.00 -23.74 14.05
C ASP A 108 -6.33 -24.26 12.77
N LEU A 109 -6.27 -23.44 11.73
CA LEU A 109 -5.56 -23.79 10.48
C LEU A 109 -4.06 -23.95 10.74
N VAL A 110 -3.45 -23.00 11.46
CA VAL A 110 -2.02 -23.05 11.80
C VAL A 110 -1.68 -24.27 12.64
N ALA A 111 -2.51 -24.62 13.62
CA ALA A 111 -2.34 -25.81 14.43
C ALA A 111 -2.40 -27.09 13.58
N TRP A 112 -3.39 -27.16 12.68
CA TRP A 112 -3.49 -28.30 11.75
C TRP A 112 -2.27 -28.38 10.83
N VAL A 113 -1.76 -27.25 10.31
CA VAL A 113 -0.53 -27.24 9.49
C VAL A 113 0.67 -27.74 10.29
N LYS A 114 0.84 -27.31 11.56
CA LYS A 114 1.91 -27.78 12.44
C LYS A 114 1.84 -29.30 12.64
N GLU A 115 0.66 -29.85 12.85
CA GLU A 115 0.42 -31.28 12.96
C GLU A 115 0.87 -32.04 11.71
N GLN A 116 0.44 -31.59 10.51
CA GLN A 116 0.82 -32.23 9.26
C GLN A 116 2.34 -32.13 9.01
N ARG A 117 2.96 -31.00 9.32
CA ARG A 117 4.41 -30.82 9.23
C ARG A 117 5.17 -31.72 10.20
N SER A 118 4.70 -31.87 11.44
CA SER A 118 5.27 -32.78 12.43
C SER A 118 5.15 -34.24 12.03
N ALA A 119 4.10 -34.60 11.29
CA ALA A 119 3.95 -35.92 10.68
C ALA A 119 4.88 -36.15 9.49
N GLY A 120 5.66 -35.14 9.04
CA GLY A 120 6.64 -35.22 7.97
C GLY A 120 6.09 -34.92 6.57
N HIS A 121 4.83 -34.46 6.46
CA HIS A 121 4.25 -34.03 5.19
C HIS A 121 4.80 -32.67 4.75
N VAL A 122 4.85 -32.41 3.43
CA VAL A 122 5.14 -31.09 2.88
C VAL A 122 3.82 -30.36 2.64
N VAL A 123 3.65 -29.16 3.24
CA VAL A 123 2.40 -28.39 3.12
C VAL A 123 2.62 -27.11 2.33
N TYR A 124 1.86 -26.96 1.26
CA TYR A 124 1.75 -25.72 0.48
C TYR A 124 0.41 -25.08 0.76
N THR A 125 0.39 -23.76 0.92
CA THR A 125 -0.84 -22.98 1.07
C THR A 125 -0.86 -21.84 0.09
N VAL A 126 -2.04 -21.48 -0.43
CA VAL A 126 -2.24 -20.30 -1.28
C VAL A 126 -3.51 -19.58 -0.91
N TYR A 127 -3.47 -18.25 -0.91
CA TYR A 127 -4.62 -17.39 -0.78
C TYR A 127 -4.44 -16.07 -1.52
N GLU A 128 -5.54 -15.38 -1.80
CA GLU A 128 -5.52 -14.07 -2.44
C GLU A 128 -5.20 -12.96 -1.44
N SER A 129 -4.37 -11.99 -1.85
CA SER A 129 -4.09 -10.82 -1.00
C SER A 129 -5.36 -10.02 -0.76
N CYS A 130 -5.70 -9.79 0.49
CA CYS A 130 -6.93 -9.14 0.93
C CYS A 130 -6.66 -8.11 2.02
N GLY A 131 -7.72 -7.47 2.52
CA GLY A 131 -7.65 -6.44 3.56
C GLY A 131 -7.19 -6.93 4.94
N PHE A 132 -7.08 -8.25 5.16
CA PHE A 132 -6.62 -8.84 6.43
C PHE A 132 -5.11 -8.84 6.60
N GLY A 133 -4.36 -8.34 5.62
CA GLY A 133 -2.90 -8.25 5.68
C GLY A 133 -2.21 -9.59 5.48
N TYR A 134 -1.05 -9.76 6.13
CA TYR A 134 -0.17 -10.91 5.90
C TYR A 134 0.15 -11.73 7.17
N CYS A 135 -0.54 -11.49 8.30
CA CYS A 135 -0.29 -12.22 9.55
C CYS A 135 -0.40 -13.73 9.33
N LEU A 136 -1.46 -14.19 8.69
CA LEU A 136 -1.66 -15.60 8.37
C LEU A 136 -0.49 -16.20 7.55
N HIS A 137 0.08 -15.43 6.61
CA HIS A 137 1.25 -15.89 5.87
C HIS A 137 2.46 -16.13 6.75
N TYR A 138 2.72 -15.24 7.71
CA TYR A 138 3.84 -15.42 8.64
C TYR A 138 3.62 -16.60 9.57
N ASP A 139 2.41 -16.72 10.12
CA ASP A 139 2.05 -17.82 11.02
C ASP A 139 2.15 -19.18 10.33
N LEU A 140 1.68 -19.28 9.08
CA LEU A 140 1.81 -20.49 8.26
C LEU A 140 3.27 -20.82 7.93
N LYS A 141 4.11 -19.81 7.64
CA LYS A 141 5.55 -20.03 7.44
C LYS A 141 6.24 -20.49 8.70
N GLU A 142 5.90 -19.91 9.85
CA GLU A 142 6.42 -20.33 11.14
C GLU A 142 5.98 -21.76 11.47
N ALA A 143 4.78 -22.15 11.07
CA ALA A 143 4.29 -23.52 11.17
C ALA A 143 5.00 -24.50 10.20
N GLY A 144 5.90 -24.00 9.34
CA GLY A 144 6.67 -24.78 8.38
C GLY A 144 5.99 -25.00 7.02
N ALA A 145 4.88 -24.33 6.72
CA ALA A 145 4.27 -24.38 5.41
C ALA A 145 5.01 -23.50 4.38
N ILE A 146 4.92 -23.88 3.12
CA ILE A 146 5.29 -23.02 1.98
C ILE A 146 4.05 -22.21 1.62
N SER A 147 3.93 -21.04 2.25
CA SER A 147 2.78 -20.16 2.07
C SER A 147 3.00 -19.21 0.90
N LEU A 148 2.08 -19.20 -0.05
CA LEU A 148 2.04 -18.33 -1.21
C LEU A 148 0.88 -17.35 -1.09
N VAL A 149 1.13 -16.08 -1.40
CA VAL A 149 0.09 -15.07 -1.51
C VAL A 149 0.06 -14.60 -2.96
N ILE A 150 -1.12 -14.49 -3.54
CA ILE A 150 -1.30 -14.11 -4.93
C ILE A 150 -2.10 -12.80 -5.05
N THR A 151 -1.94 -12.12 -6.19
CA THR A 151 -2.85 -11.02 -6.55
C THR A 151 -4.25 -11.54 -6.74
N PRO A 152 -5.29 -10.80 -6.26
CA PRO A 152 -6.67 -11.14 -6.57
C PRO A 152 -6.87 -11.24 -8.09
N THR A 153 -7.32 -12.38 -8.54
CA THR A 153 -7.64 -12.63 -9.94
C THR A 153 -9.15 -12.81 -10.07
N LEU A 154 -9.74 -12.21 -11.08
CA LEU A 154 -11.11 -12.56 -11.44
C LEU A 154 -11.11 -14.01 -11.95
N LEU A 155 -11.35 -14.95 -11.06
CA LEU A 155 -11.27 -16.38 -11.31
C LEU A 155 -12.28 -16.84 -12.38
N ASP A 156 -13.44 -16.20 -12.45
CA ASP A 156 -14.40 -16.42 -13.53
C ASP A 156 -15.33 -15.22 -13.69
N ARG A 157 -15.23 -14.51 -14.82
CA ARG A 157 -16.13 -13.40 -15.16
C ARG A 157 -17.56 -13.84 -15.50
N SER A 158 -17.75 -15.11 -15.80
CA SER A 158 -19.05 -15.67 -16.19
C SER A 158 -19.95 -15.99 -14.99
N ARG A 159 -19.37 -16.14 -13.80
CA ARG A 159 -20.13 -16.52 -12.60
C ARG A 159 -20.80 -15.32 -11.95
N ARG A 160 -22.12 -15.39 -11.87
CA ARG A 160 -22.95 -14.35 -11.21
C ARG A 160 -22.97 -14.43 -9.69
N ARG A 161 -22.53 -15.54 -9.07
CA ARG A 161 -22.55 -15.76 -7.62
C ARG A 161 -21.17 -16.13 -7.11
N LYS A 162 -20.70 -15.39 -6.12
CA LYS A 162 -19.50 -15.72 -5.34
C LYS A 162 -19.82 -16.89 -4.42
N ASN A 163 -18.88 -17.87 -4.31
CA ASN A 163 -19.01 -19.01 -3.41
C ASN A 163 -17.62 -19.41 -2.92
N ASP A 164 -17.36 -19.19 -1.65
CA ASP A 164 -16.07 -19.38 -0.98
C ASP A 164 -15.52 -20.81 -1.13
N ARG A 165 -16.40 -21.81 -1.16
CA ARG A 165 -16.01 -23.22 -1.40
C ARG A 165 -15.49 -23.46 -2.82
N LEU A 166 -16.08 -22.77 -3.81
CA LEU A 166 -15.62 -22.88 -5.18
C LEU A 166 -14.34 -22.09 -5.40
N ASP A 167 -14.20 -20.94 -4.73
CA ASP A 167 -13.01 -20.09 -4.83
C ASP A 167 -11.82 -20.79 -4.18
N SER A 168 -11.98 -21.41 -2.98
CA SER A 168 -10.92 -22.22 -2.35
C SER A 168 -10.55 -23.46 -3.16
N ALA A 169 -11.53 -24.12 -3.81
CA ALA A 169 -11.27 -25.28 -4.67
C ALA A 169 -10.46 -24.89 -5.94
N GLN A 170 -10.80 -23.78 -6.57
CA GLN A 170 -10.03 -23.28 -7.71
C GLN A 170 -8.61 -22.88 -7.33
N LEU A 171 -8.43 -22.23 -6.17
CA LEU A 171 -7.11 -21.90 -5.65
C LEU A 171 -6.28 -23.17 -5.40
N CYS A 172 -6.89 -24.22 -4.84
CA CYS A 172 -6.23 -25.49 -4.60
C CYS A 172 -5.78 -26.16 -5.92
N LEU A 173 -6.61 -26.18 -6.95
CA LEU A 173 -6.28 -26.75 -8.27
C LEU A 173 -5.16 -25.96 -8.97
N ARG A 174 -5.20 -24.64 -8.90
CA ARG A 174 -4.14 -23.77 -9.45
C ARG A 174 -2.83 -23.98 -8.69
N LEU A 175 -2.89 -24.13 -7.36
CA LEU A 175 -1.72 -24.45 -6.55
C LEU A 175 -1.14 -25.81 -6.95
N ALA A 176 -1.97 -26.81 -7.21
CA ALA A 176 -1.51 -28.11 -7.65
C ALA A 176 -0.71 -28.00 -8.94
N ARG A 177 -1.26 -27.36 -9.97
CA ARG A 177 -0.56 -27.13 -11.24
C ARG A 177 0.75 -26.34 -11.05
N TYR A 178 0.72 -25.34 -10.15
CA TYR A 178 1.91 -24.57 -9.83
C TYR A 178 3.02 -25.43 -9.20
N VAL A 179 2.67 -26.30 -8.26
CA VAL A 179 3.61 -27.24 -7.63
C VAL A 179 4.14 -28.25 -8.66
N ASP A 180 3.31 -28.67 -9.60
CA ASP A 180 3.66 -29.58 -10.69
C ASP A 180 4.51 -28.91 -11.81
N GLY A 181 4.90 -27.63 -11.65
CA GLY A 181 5.83 -26.93 -12.54
C GLY A 181 5.23 -25.82 -13.39
N HIS A 182 3.90 -25.68 -13.47
CA HIS A 182 3.22 -24.65 -14.26
C HIS A 182 3.21 -23.30 -13.53
N ARG A 183 4.37 -22.63 -13.43
CA ARG A 183 4.60 -21.44 -12.62
C ARG A 183 3.71 -20.23 -12.97
N GLN A 184 3.21 -20.14 -14.18
CA GLN A 184 2.31 -19.09 -14.64
C GLN A 184 0.87 -19.20 -14.11
N GLU A 185 0.51 -20.32 -13.50
CA GLU A 185 -0.82 -20.49 -12.89
C GLU A 185 -1.09 -19.56 -11.71
N LEU A 186 -0.05 -19.16 -10.99
CA LEU A 186 -0.14 -18.28 -9.85
C LEU A 186 0.69 -17.01 -10.02
N HIS A 187 0.04 -15.86 -9.94
CA HIS A 187 0.73 -14.58 -9.86
C HIS A 187 1.13 -14.30 -8.40
N VAL A 188 2.20 -14.98 -7.96
CA VAL A 188 2.70 -14.87 -6.59
C VAL A 188 3.26 -13.47 -6.35
N ILE A 189 2.85 -12.86 -5.24
CA ILE A 189 3.38 -11.57 -4.81
C ILE A 189 4.51 -11.76 -3.79
N ARG A 190 5.45 -10.83 -3.79
CA ARG A 190 6.41 -10.71 -2.69
C ARG A 190 5.68 -10.17 -1.45
N VAL A 191 5.56 -10.98 -0.42
CA VAL A 191 5.07 -10.51 0.87
C VAL A 191 6.18 -9.68 1.53
N PRO A 192 5.92 -8.42 1.93
CA PRO A 192 6.92 -7.59 2.59
C PRO A 192 7.26 -8.17 3.97
N LYS A 193 8.47 -7.95 4.46
CA LYS A 193 8.86 -8.28 5.83
C LYS A 193 8.05 -7.43 6.83
N VAL A 194 7.91 -7.89 8.09
CA VAL A 194 7.20 -7.14 9.13
C VAL A 194 7.75 -5.72 9.28
N SER A 195 9.08 -5.57 9.32
CA SER A 195 9.73 -4.25 9.40
C SER A 195 9.46 -3.35 8.18
N GLU A 196 9.30 -3.93 6.99
CA GLU A 196 8.92 -3.19 5.79
C GLU A 196 7.47 -2.73 5.84
N GLN A 197 6.56 -3.57 6.38
CA GLN A 197 5.17 -3.18 6.62
C GLN A 197 5.08 -2.03 7.62
N GLN A 198 5.79 -2.12 8.74
CA GLN A 198 5.83 -1.06 9.76
C GLN A 198 6.31 0.26 9.17
N ARG A 199 7.41 0.24 8.36
CA ARG A 199 7.89 1.45 7.67
C ARG A 199 6.87 2.04 6.71
N ARG A 200 6.14 1.20 5.99
CA ARG A 200 5.06 1.61 5.08
C ARG A 200 3.91 2.21 5.85
N GLU A 201 3.52 1.57 6.96
CA GLU A 201 2.41 2.02 7.80
C GLU A 201 2.67 3.40 8.41
N THR A 202 3.88 3.70 8.88
CA THR A 202 4.26 5.05 9.36
C THR A 202 3.91 6.13 8.33
N GLY A 203 4.22 5.88 7.05
CA GLY A 203 3.89 6.81 5.96
C GLY A 203 2.39 6.95 5.72
N ARG A 204 1.64 5.85 5.82
CA ARG A 204 0.19 5.81 5.65
C ARG A 204 -0.55 6.47 6.79
N GLN A 205 -0.09 6.27 8.02
CA GLN A 205 -0.61 6.97 9.20
C GLN A 205 -0.43 8.49 9.07
N ARG A 206 0.75 8.93 8.61
CA ARG A 206 0.96 10.34 8.31
C ARG A 206 -0.02 10.88 7.26
N ALA A 207 -0.28 10.11 6.20
CA ALA A 207 -1.25 10.49 5.17
C ALA A 207 -2.68 10.53 5.71
N PHE A 208 -3.06 9.60 6.57
CA PHE A 208 -4.34 9.56 7.25
C PHE A 208 -4.57 10.83 8.10
N TRP A 209 -3.63 11.19 8.98
CA TRP A 209 -3.73 12.41 9.78
C TRP A 209 -3.84 13.67 8.93
N ARG A 210 -3.10 13.75 7.82
CA ARG A 210 -3.25 14.87 6.85
C ARG A 210 -4.64 14.91 6.23
N GLY A 211 -5.21 13.75 5.92
CA GLY A 211 -6.59 13.64 5.42
C GLY A 211 -7.61 14.17 6.42
N LEU A 212 -7.47 13.82 7.70
CA LEU A 212 -8.33 14.33 8.78
C LEU A 212 -8.21 15.85 8.97
N ILE A 213 -6.99 16.39 8.95
CA ILE A 213 -6.77 17.84 9.00
C ILE A 213 -7.52 18.54 7.85
N LEU A 214 -7.42 18.01 6.63
CA LEU A 214 -8.09 18.57 5.47
C LEU A 214 -9.62 18.51 5.60
N ALA A 215 -10.16 17.38 6.07
CA ALA A 215 -11.60 17.19 6.28
C ALA A 215 -12.13 18.16 7.33
N MET A 216 -11.49 18.25 8.50
CA MET A 216 -11.86 19.18 9.57
C MET A 216 -11.74 20.64 9.11
N ALA A 217 -10.68 20.97 8.39
CA ALA A 217 -10.49 22.32 7.88
C ALA A 217 -11.57 22.74 6.88
N ASN A 218 -11.98 21.83 6.01
CA ASN A 218 -13.05 22.07 5.04
C ASN A 218 -14.41 22.16 5.72
N HIS A 219 -14.66 21.33 6.73
CA HIS A 219 -15.88 21.43 7.53
C HIS A 219 -15.98 22.80 8.22
N GLY A 220 -14.91 23.29 8.85
CA GLY A 220 -14.89 24.62 9.43
C GLY A 220 -15.14 25.75 8.42
N ARG A 221 -14.60 25.61 7.18
CA ARG A 221 -14.89 26.57 6.10
C ARG A 221 -16.35 26.57 5.71
N ALA A 222 -16.96 25.39 5.56
CA ALA A 222 -18.37 25.26 5.23
C ALA A 222 -19.26 25.88 6.33
N LEU A 223 -18.97 25.58 7.60
CA LEU A 223 -19.71 26.09 8.74
C LEU A 223 -19.74 27.63 8.77
N ARG A 224 -18.56 28.29 8.63
CA ARG A 224 -18.52 29.76 8.62
C ARG A 224 -19.23 30.34 7.39
N LEU A 225 -19.08 29.70 6.24
CA LEU A 225 -19.75 30.16 5.03
C LEU A 225 -21.28 30.08 5.15
N GLU A 226 -21.80 28.98 5.71
CA GLU A 226 -23.24 28.76 5.87
C GLU A 226 -23.86 29.72 6.85
N HIS A 227 -23.22 29.98 7.99
CA HIS A 227 -23.83 30.76 9.09
C HIS A 227 -23.45 32.26 9.10
N GLU A 228 -22.35 32.64 8.48
CA GLU A 228 -21.86 34.03 8.46
C GLU A 228 -21.67 34.60 7.05
N GLY A 229 -21.86 33.80 5.99
CA GLY A 229 -21.64 34.23 4.61
C GLY A 229 -20.16 34.52 4.27
N ARG A 230 -19.23 34.13 5.15
CA ARG A 230 -17.80 34.44 5.06
C ARG A 230 -16.96 33.14 4.95
N THR A 231 -15.88 33.16 4.19
CA THR A 231 -14.97 32.03 4.05
C THR A 231 -13.79 32.11 4.99
N LEU A 232 -13.21 30.94 5.33
CA LEU A 232 -11.93 30.81 6.01
C LEU A 232 -10.84 30.50 4.99
N SER A 233 -9.83 31.33 4.90
CA SER A 233 -8.72 31.14 3.96
C SER A 233 -7.53 30.40 4.58
N GLY A 234 -6.77 29.71 3.76
CA GLY A 234 -5.50 29.08 4.13
C GLY A 234 -5.60 28.17 5.35
N HIS A 235 -4.61 28.27 6.23
CA HIS A 235 -4.53 27.52 7.49
C HIS A 235 -5.21 28.33 8.62
N TRP A 236 -6.51 28.47 8.54
CA TRP A 236 -7.31 29.28 9.47
C TRP A 236 -7.14 28.90 10.95
N TRP A 237 -6.78 27.64 11.22
CA TRP A 237 -6.51 27.12 12.57
C TRP A 237 -5.15 27.57 13.15
N GLY A 238 -4.27 28.13 12.31
CA GLY A 238 -2.95 28.59 12.75
C GLY A 238 -3.04 29.77 13.72
N PRO A 239 -2.13 29.89 14.72
CA PRO A 239 -2.25 30.88 15.80
C PRO A 239 -2.42 32.31 15.30
N ARG A 240 -1.66 32.72 14.28
CA ARG A 240 -1.73 34.09 13.73
C ARG A 240 -3.06 34.38 13.04
N VAL A 241 -3.59 33.40 12.27
CA VAL A 241 -4.86 33.56 11.56
C VAL A 241 -6.01 33.51 12.53
N TRP A 242 -5.97 32.57 13.47
CA TRP A 242 -7.01 32.42 14.50
C TRP A 242 -7.20 33.70 15.31
N LYS A 243 -6.10 34.29 15.86
CA LYS A 243 -6.14 35.52 16.62
C LYS A 243 -6.84 36.67 15.86
N ARG A 244 -6.74 36.70 14.55
CA ARG A 244 -7.38 37.73 13.69
C ARG A 244 -8.84 37.46 13.46
N ILE A 245 -9.24 36.19 13.23
CA ILE A 245 -10.61 35.85 12.84
C ILE A 245 -11.52 35.60 14.04
N GLU A 246 -10.98 35.16 15.17
CA GLU A 246 -11.73 34.82 16.38
C GLU A 246 -12.65 35.94 16.89
N PRO A 247 -12.23 37.22 16.96
CA PRO A 247 -13.11 38.33 17.36
C PRO A 247 -14.25 38.61 16.38
N GLU A 248 -14.11 38.17 15.12
CA GLU A 248 -15.12 38.37 14.07
C GLU A 248 -16.18 37.25 14.03
N LEU A 249 -15.97 36.17 14.80
CA LEU A 249 -16.86 35.02 14.80
C LEU A 249 -18.06 35.27 15.72
N THR A 250 -19.24 34.89 15.25
CA THR A 250 -20.41 34.82 16.14
C THR A 250 -20.18 33.77 17.24
N PRO A 251 -20.80 33.92 18.43
CA PRO A 251 -20.66 32.94 19.51
C PRO A 251 -21.01 31.52 19.06
N PHE A 252 -22.01 31.39 18.21
CA PHE A 252 -22.42 30.08 17.63
C PHE A 252 -21.30 29.44 16.80
N VAL A 253 -20.78 30.15 15.80
CA VAL A 253 -19.72 29.60 14.90
C VAL A 253 -18.44 29.35 15.68
N ARG A 254 -18.08 30.23 16.62
CA ARG A 254 -16.92 30.07 17.48
C ARG A 254 -16.98 28.77 18.29
N ALA A 255 -18.13 28.48 18.92
CA ALA A 255 -18.32 27.28 19.74
C ALA A 255 -18.05 25.97 18.97
N PHE A 256 -18.23 25.93 17.63
CA PHE A 256 -17.92 24.79 16.80
C PHE A 256 -16.51 24.82 16.18
N LEU A 257 -15.99 26.01 15.85
CA LEU A 257 -14.66 26.13 15.24
C LEU A 257 -13.52 25.90 16.24
N GLU A 258 -13.71 26.27 17.51
CA GLU A 258 -12.68 26.14 18.54
C GLU A 258 -12.32 24.69 18.82
N PRO A 259 -13.24 23.74 19.05
CA PRO A 259 -12.92 22.32 19.16
C PRO A 259 -12.32 21.72 17.90
N LEU A 260 -12.80 22.12 16.70
CA LEU A 260 -12.20 21.68 15.44
C LEU A 260 -10.75 22.13 15.32
N ARG A 261 -10.45 23.36 15.72
CA ARG A 261 -9.09 23.91 15.72
C ARG A 261 -8.17 23.11 16.64
N GLU A 262 -8.61 22.80 17.85
CA GLU A 262 -7.85 21.98 18.79
C GLU A 262 -7.50 20.61 18.20
N GLN A 263 -8.48 19.92 17.61
CA GLN A 263 -8.26 18.63 16.97
C GLN A 263 -7.32 18.74 15.76
N ILE A 264 -7.41 19.80 14.95
CA ILE A 264 -6.49 20.06 13.85
C ILE A 264 -5.06 20.25 14.36
N LEU A 265 -4.87 20.99 15.45
CA LEU A 265 -3.55 21.21 16.03
C LEU A 265 -2.95 19.92 16.60
N ALA A 266 -3.76 19.11 17.29
CA ALA A 266 -3.34 17.80 17.78
C ALA A 266 -2.96 16.86 16.61
N ALA A 267 -3.80 16.78 15.59
CA ALA A 267 -3.50 15.99 14.39
C ALA A 267 -2.24 16.48 13.65
N LYS A 268 -2.02 17.81 13.64
CA LYS A 268 -0.80 18.39 13.05
C LYS A 268 0.45 17.97 13.82
N ALA A 269 0.41 17.95 15.15
CA ALA A 269 1.54 17.47 15.96
C ALA A 269 1.90 16.01 15.61
N GLN A 270 0.91 15.14 15.40
CA GLN A 270 1.14 13.77 14.92
C GLN A 270 1.80 13.73 13.53
N VAL A 271 1.35 14.57 12.60
CA VAL A 271 1.96 14.68 11.26
C VAL A 271 3.41 15.12 11.36
N ASP A 272 3.71 16.11 12.22
CA ASP A 272 5.06 16.65 12.38
C ASP A 272 6.00 15.59 12.99
N GLN A 273 5.56 14.88 14.03
CA GLN A 273 6.32 13.79 14.67
C GLN A 273 6.64 12.66 13.66
N LEU A 274 5.63 12.17 12.95
CA LEU A 274 5.82 11.13 11.93
C LEU A 274 6.71 11.60 10.78
N THR A 275 6.67 12.91 10.45
CA THR A 275 7.55 13.48 9.41
C THR A 275 9.01 13.39 9.83
N VAL A 276 9.34 13.81 11.07
CA VAL A 276 10.69 13.74 11.61
C VAL A 276 11.20 12.30 11.61
N GLU A 277 10.38 11.35 12.07
CA GLU A 277 10.73 9.92 12.07
C GLU A 277 11.04 9.40 10.66
N ILE A 278 10.21 9.75 9.69
CA ILE A 278 10.36 9.27 8.30
C ILE A 278 11.61 9.89 7.66
N GLU A 279 11.84 11.19 7.84
CA GLU A 279 12.98 11.91 7.27
C GLU A 279 14.33 11.47 7.87
N ALA A 280 14.34 11.08 9.14
CA ALA A 280 15.53 10.55 9.80
C ALA A 280 16.12 9.31 9.10
N ARG A 281 15.29 8.55 8.39
CA ARG A 281 15.70 7.33 7.67
C ARG A 281 16.65 7.60 6.51
N VAL A 282 16.63 8.81 5.95
CA VAL A 282 17.45 9.24 4.80
C VAL A 282 18.30 10.48 5.10
N ALA A 283 18.46 10.83 6.38
CA ALA A 283 19.13 12.07 6.81
C ALA A 283 20.59 12.19 6.35
N ARG A 284 21.25 11.07 6.06
CA ARG A 284 22.65 11.03 5.59
C ARG A 284 22.80 10.99 4.07
N GLU A 285 21.69 10.97 3.35
CA GLU A 285 21.70 10.83 1.89
C GLU A 285 21.77 12.19 1.19
N LYS A 286 22.56 12.26 0.13
CA LYS A 286 22.54 13.41 -0.78
C LYS A 286 21.33 13.30 -1.70
N ILE A 287 20.36 14.19 -1.49
CA ILE A 287 19.06 14.16 -2.19
C ILE A 287 18.95 15.36 -3.12
N PRO A 288 18.53 15.17 -4.37
CA PRO A 288 18.37 16.28 -5.31
C PRO A 288 17.38 17.31 -4.80
N LYS A 289 17.67 18.59 -5.08
CA LYS A 289 16.77 19.69 -4.76
C LYS A 289 15.39 19.47 -5.39
N GLY A 290 14.32 19.63 -4.61
CA GLY A 290 12.95 19.41 -5.07
C GLY A 290 12.41 17.98 -4.87
N LEU A 291 13.27 16.96 -4.70
CA LEU A 291 12.79 15.62 -4.30
C LEU A 291 12.41 15.61 -2.82
N GLY A 292 13.35 16.04 -1.98
CA GLY A 292 13.18 16.13 -0.53
C GLY A 292 13.25 14.78 0.20
N PRO A 293 13.72 14.80 1.48
CA PRO A 293 13.95 13.58 2.28
C PRO A 293 12.63 12.80 2.50
N LEU A 294 11.56 13.49 2.85
CA LEU A 294 10.25 12.86 3.06
C LEU A 294 9.78 12.06 1.83
N THR A 295 9.92 12.64 0.64
CA THR A 295 9.49 11.98 -0.61
C THR A 295 10.30 10.72 -0.88
N LEU A 296 11.61 10.80 -0.71
CA LEU A 296 12.52 9.67 -0.93
C LEU A 296 12.24 8.53 0.06
N ALA A 297 12.17 8.85 1.36
CA ALA A 297 11.90 7.87 2.41
C ALA A 297 10.52 7.19 2.25
N LEU A 298 9.49 7.94 1.84
CA LEU A 298 8.17 7.38 1.57
C LEU A 298 8.16 6.50 0.31
N ALA A 299 8.88 6.88 -0.75
CA ALA A 299 9.02 6.04 -1.94
C ALA A 299 9.71 4.71 -1.61
N ASP A 300 10.78 4.74 -0.83
CA ASP A 300 11.49 3.55 -0.36
C ASP A 300 10.58 2.67 0.51
N ALA A 301 9.80 3.26 1.40
CA ALA A 301 8.84 2.53 2.24
C ALA A 301 7.74 1.85 1.41
N GLU A 302 7.19 2.52 0.39
CA GLU A 302 6.14 1.94 -0.46
C GLU A 302 6.65 0.86 -1.41
N VAL A 303 7.90 0.97 -1.86
CA VAL A 303 8.54 -0.04 -2.72
C VAL A 303 9.08 -1.21 -1.90
N CYS A 304 9.53 -0.97 -0.66
CA CYS A 304 10.20 -1.89 0.25
C CYS A 304 11.59 -2.32 -0.24
N ASP A 305 11.67 -2.93 -1.41
CA ASP A 305 12.89 -3.46 -2.01
C ASP A 305 12.92 -3.13 -3.51
N TRP A 306 13.85 -2.27 -3.90
CA TRP A 306 14.04 -1.87 -5.29
C TRP A 306 14.68 -2.96 -6.15
N PHE A 307 15.44 -3.88 -5.56
CA PHE A 307 16.08 -4.98 -6.28
C PHE A 307 15.08 -6.04 -6.76
N ARG A 308 13.85 -6.07 -6.21
CA ARG A 308 12.80 -6.97 -6.69
C ARG A 308 12.37 -6.72 -8.14
N PHE A 309 12.66 -5.55 -8.67
CA PHE A 309 12.32 -5.20 -10.04
C PHE A 309 13.42 -5.66 -11.02
N ALA A 310 13.07 -6.58 -11.90
CA ALA A 310 14.01 -7.14 -12.85
C ALA A 310 14.46 -6.12 -13.91
N ASP A 311 13.54 -5.27 -14.37
CA ASP A 311 13.76 -4.30 -15.43
C ASP A 311 13.06 -2.96 -15.16
N ARG A 312 13.29 -1.99 -16.05
CA ARG A 312 12.70 -0.64 -15.98
C ARG A 312 11.18 -0.60 -16.14
N LYS A 313 10.56 -1.64 -16.72
CA LYS A 313 9.11 -1.69 -16.95
C LYS A 313 8.39 -1.97 -15.64
N ALA A 314 8.99 -2.79 -14.78
CA ALA A 314 8.39 -3.21 -13.51
C ALA A 314 8.16 -2.03 -12.53
N PRO A 315 9.13 -1.15 -12.19
CA PRO A 315 8.85 0.01 -11.34
C PRO A 315 7.89 1.00 -11.99
N ALA A 316 7.94 1.17 -13.32
CA ALA A 316 7.01 2.01 -14.05
C ALA A 316 5.56 1.51 -13.91
N SER A 317 5.34 0.20 -14.12
CA SER A 317 4.04 -0.45 -13.98
C SER A 317 3.54 -0.40 -12.53
N TYR A 318 4.44 -0.61 -11.57
CA TYR A 318 4.10 -0.60 -10.14
C TYR A 318 3.47 0.73 -9.66
N THR A 319 3.72 1.84 -10.36
CA THR A 319 3.05 3.11 -10.07
C THR A 319 1.58 3.16 -10.50
N GLY A 320 1.15 2.30 -11.43
CA GLY A 320 -0.14 2.41 -12.11
C GLY A 320 -0.29 3.67 -12.96
N CYS A 321 0.84 4.25 -13.40
CA CYS A 321 0.88 5.40 -14.33
C CYS A 321 1.02 4.98 -15.79
N CYS A 322 1.01 3.68 -16.09
CA CYS A 322 1.04 3.20 -17.46
C CYS A 322 -0.31 3.43 -18.13
N PRO A 323 -0.33 3.85 -19.42
CA PRO A 323 -1.58 3.93 -20.15
C PRO A 323 -2.18 2.54 -20.33
N SER A 324 -3.50 2.43 -20.23
CA SER A 324 -4.19 1.23 -20.65
C SER A 324 -4.13 1.09 -22.18
N GLU A 325 -4.02 -0.13 -22.67
CA GLU A 325 -3.97 -0.42 -24.09
C GLU A 325 -5.19 -1.27 -24.49
N ARG A 326 -5.80 -0.90 -25.62
CA ARG A 326 -6.91 -1.61 -26.25
C ARG A 326 -6.63 -1.74 -27.75
N SER A 327 -5.49 -2.34 -28.08
CA SER A 327 -5.06 -2.52 -29.47
C SER A 327 -5.69 -3.78 -30.05
N THR A 328 -6.27 -3.67 -31.26
CA THR A 328 -6.79 -4.78 -32.03
C THR A 328 -6.49 -4.57 -33.51
N GLY A 329 -6.19 -5.65 -34.24
CA GLY A 329 -6.03 -5.60 -35.69
C GLY A 329 -4.92 -4.65 -36.18
N GLY A 330 -3.80 -4.53 -35.43
CA GLY A 330 -2.68 -3.64 -35.79
C GLY A 330 -2.90 -2.16 -35.47
N VAL A 331 -4.08 -1.77 -34.97
CA VAL A 331 -4.36 -0.40 -34.57
C VAL A 331 -4.07 -0.22 -33.06
N GLN A 332 -3.07 0.57 -32.72
CA GLN A 332 -2.71 0.87 -31.35
C GLN A 332 -3.63 1.95 -30.78
N ARG A 333 -4.37 1.60 -29.73
CA ARG A 333 -5.25 2.52 -28.98
C ARG A 333 -4.81 2.60 -27.53
N THR A 334 -4.26 3.73 -27.13
CA THR A 334 -3.88 4.00 -25.75
C THR A 334 -4.97 4.79 -25.04
N GLY A 335 -5.33 4.35 -23.83
CA GLY A 335 -6.33 4.98 -22.99
C GLY A 335 -5.74 5.83 -21.86
N ARG A 336 -6.55 6.04 -20.82
CA ARG A 336 -6.10 6.66 -19.56
C ARG A 336 -5.12 5.73 -18.83
N ILE A 337 -4.48 6.23 -17.77
CA ILE A 337 -3.65 5.38 -16.90
C ILE A 337 -4.49 4.23 -16.30
N ASP A 338 -3.89 3.06 -16.21
CA ASP A 338 -4.56 1.84 -15.76
C ASP A 338 -4.97 1.87 -14.28
N ARG A 339 -4.22 2.60 -13.45
CA ARG A 339 -4.36 2.72 -11.99
C ARG A 339 -4.15 1.41 -11.22
N HIS A 340 -3.82 0.32 -11.87
CA HIS A 340 -3.51 -0.98 -11.25
C HIS A 340 -2.10 -0.99 -10.66
N GLY A 341 -1.88 -0.23 -9.61
CA GLY A 341 -0.58 -0.12 -8.98
C GLY A 341 -0.69 0.56 -7.62
N ASN A 342 0.47 0.86 -7.03
CA ASN A 342 0.54 1.50 -5.73
C ASN A 342 0.03 2.95 -5.79
N ALA A 343 -1.16 3.21 -5.25
CA ALA A 343 -1.78 4.53 -5.27
C ALA A 343 -1.02 5.56 -4.42
N HIS A 344 -0.43 5.14 -3.30
CA HIS A 344 0.36 6.02 -2.44
C HIS A 344 1.63 6.47 -3.14
N LEU A 345 2.36 5.53 -3.75
CA LEU A 345 3.56 5.85 -4.54
C LEU A 345 3.21 6.75 -5.74
N ARG A 346 2.14 6.45 -6.46
CA ARG A 346 1.69 7.28 -7.60
C ARG A 346 1.45 8.72 -7.18
N THR A 347 0.66 8.95 -6.12
CA THR A 347 0.37 10.29 -5.61
C THR A 347 1.65 11.01 -5.21
N LEU A 348 2.52 10.32 -4.46
CA LEU A 348 3.80 10.86 -4.00
C LEU A 348 4.69 11.33 -5.16
N LEU A 349 4.83 10.50 -6.19
CA LEU A 349 5.68 10.81 -7.35
C LEU A 349 5.09 11.91 -8.23
N VAL A 350 3.77 11.95 -8.42
CA VAL A 350 3.12 13.06 -9.15
C VAL A 350 3.35 14.38 -8.44
N GLU A 351 3.22 14.44 -7.11
CA GLU A 351 3.50 15.64 -6.31
C GLU A 351 5.00 16.02 -6.36
N ALA A 352 5.90 15.04 -6.37
CA ALA A 352 7.34 15.30 -6.47
C ALA A 352 7.71 15.93 -7.81
N VAL A 353 7.10 15.50 -8.91
CA VAL A 353 7.39 16.02 -10.26
C VAL A 353 7.14 17.51 -10.38
N TRP A 354 6.10 18.05 -9.76
CA TRP A 354 5.84 19.50 -9.79
C TRP A 354 6.96 20.30 -9.15
N ARG A 355 7.56 19.79 -8.08
CA ARG A 355 8.73 20.41 -7.43
C ARG A 355 9.99 20.22 -8.27
N LEU A 356 10.20 19.00 -8.79
CA LEU A 356 11.36 18.69 -9.64
C LEU A 356 11.36 19.52 -10.93
N ALA A 357 10.23 19.73 -11.57
CA ALA A 357 10.10 20.60 -12.74
C ALA A 357 10.59 22.02 -12.47
N ARG A 358 10.41 22.52 -11.25
CA ARG A 358 10.88 23.85 -10.83
C ARG A 358 12.38 23.89 -10.49
N TRP A 359 12.87 22.84 -9.79
CA TRP A 359 14.18 22.86 -9.17
C TRP A 359 15.26 22.09 -9.94
N ASN A 360 14.86 21.19 -10.85
CA ASN A 360 15.75 20.37 -11.68
C ASN A 360 15.37 20.44 -13.17
N PRO A 361 15.49 21.61 -13.81
CA PRO A 361 15.19 21.73 -15.24
C PRO A 361 16.14 20.92 -16.12
N THR A 362 17.30 20.53 -15.58
CA THR A 362 18.33 19.72 -16.23
C THR A 362 18.05 18.23 -16.18
N TRP A 363 17.08 17.77 -15.37
CA TRP A 363 16.69 16.36 -15.34
C TRP A 363 16.35 15.84 -16.73
N HIS A 364 17.00 14.76 -17.18
CA HIS A 364 16.92 14.23 -18.54
C HIS A 364 15.48 14.03 -19.04
N ALA A 365 14.58 13.57 -18.16
CA ALA A 365 13.19 13.31 -18.51
C ALA A 365 12.40 14.62 -18.71
N TYR A 366 12.65 15.63 -17.87
CA TYR A 366 12.02 16.94 -18.02
C TYR A 366 12.49 17.67 -19.27
N ARG A 367 13.79 17.64 -19.57
CA ARG A 367 14.36 18.23 -20.79
C ARG A 367 13.72 17.71 -22.07
N LYS A 368 13.42 16.42 -22.15
CA LYS A 368 12.72 15.80 -23.30
C LYS A 368 11.31 16.37 -23.52
N LEU A 369 10.69 16.92 -22.48
CA LEU A 369 9.35 17.50 -22.55
C LEU A 369 9.34 19.02 -22.57
N ALA A 370 10.49 19.68 -22.52
CA ALA A 370 10.58 21.14 -22.44
C ALA A 370 9.86 21.87 -23.61
N GLY A 371 9.89 21.27 -24.82
CA GLY A 371 9.16 21.79 -25.99
C GLY A 371 7.65 21.55 -25.98
N GLN A 372 7.10 20.88 -24.97
CA GLN A 372 5.69 20.49 -24.86
C GLN A 372 4.95 21.19 -23.71
N LEU A 373 5.55 22.23 -23.15
CA LEU A 373 4.90 23.10 -22.18
C LEU A 373 3.73 23.83 -22.86
N ASN A 374 2.70 24.16 -22.09
CA ASN A 374 1.59 24.96 -22.62
C ASN A 374 2.05 26.41 -22.88
N ALA A 375 1.20 27.20 -23.54
CA ALA A 375 1.49 28.60 -23.87
C ALA A 375 1.87 29.48 -22.66
N ALA A 376 1.48 29.07 -21.44
CA ALA A 376 1.85 29.75 -20.20
C ALA A 376 3.13 29.15 -19.55
N GLY A 377 3.91 28.33 -20.26
CA GLY A 377 5.12 27.68 -19.74
C GLY A 377 4.84 26.63 -18.63
N LYS A 378 3.58 26.21 -18.44
CA LYS A 378 3.20 25.27 -17.40
C LYS A 378 3.18 23.83 -17.93
N LEU A 379 3.60 22.89 -17.07
CA LEU A 379 3.56 21.47 -17.35
C LEU A 379 2.10 20.97 -17.37
N PRO A 380 1.57 20.41 -18.48
CA PRO A 380 0.25 19.80 -18.50
C PRO A 380 0.17 18.57 -17.58
N LYS A 381 -0.98 18.33 -16.96
CA LYS A 381 -1.19 17.19 -16.02
C LYS A 381 -0.80 15.83 -16.61
N ARG A 382 -1.07 15.60 -17.90
CA ARG A 382 -0.69 14.35 -18.59
C ARG A 382 0.83 14.11 -18.57
N TRP A 383 1.62 15.17 -18.70
CA TRP A 383 3.08 15.08 -18.68
C TRP A 383 3.62 14.91 -17.26
N ALA A 384 2.97 15.52 -16.26
CA ALA A 384 3.33 15.25 -14.85
C ALA A 384 3.19 13.75 -14.51
N VAL A 385 2.16 13.08 -15.02
CA VAL A 385 1.98 11.63 -14.83
C VAL A 385 3.04 10.82 -15.59
N ALA A 386 3.39 11.22 -16.80
CA ALA A 386 4.46 10.56 -17.57
C ALA A 386 5.82 10.72 -16.89
N LEU A 387 6.11 11.90 -16.34
CA LEU A 387 7.32 12.17 -15.57
C LEU A 387 7.33 11.41 -14.23
N ALA A 388 6.18 11.26 -13.55
CA ALA A 388 6.07 10.45 -12.33
C ALA A 388 6.43 8.98 -12.58
N ARG A 389 5.97 8.43 -13.72
CA ARG A 389 6.37 7.09 -14.16
C ARG A 389 7.87 7.01 -14.42
N GLN A 390 8.45 8.00 -15.10
CA GLN A 390 9.90 8.04 -15.35
C GLN A 390 10.69 8.23 -14.05
N LEU A 391 10.21 9.04 -13.11
CA LEU A 391 10.83 9.22 -11.81
C LEU A 391 10.90 7.89 -11.02
N ALA A 392 9.88 7.03 -11.11
CA ALA A 392 9.95 5.70 -10.51
C ALA A 392 11.09 4.85 -11.11
N VAL A 393 11.30 4.94 -12.42
CA VAL A 393 12.42 4.26 -13.11
C VAL A 393 13.77 4.85 -12.68
N ASP A 394 13.87 6.15 -12.55
CA ASP A 394 15.11 6.81 -12.17
C ASP A 394 15.45 6.57 -10.70
N LEU A 395 14.47 6.58 -9.78
CA LEU A 395 14.63 6.12 -8.41
C LEU A 395 15.16 4.67 -8.36
N TRP A 396 14.55 3.77 -9.13
CA TRP A 396 15.02 2.39 -9.23
C TRP A 396 16.47 2.30 -9.72
N ARG A 397 16.86 3.08 -10.74
CA ARG A 397 18.24 3.11 -11.22
C ARG A 397 19.22 3.55 -10.14
N VAL A 398 18.88 4.60 -9.43
CA VAL A 398 19.73 5.14 -8.35
C VAL A 398 19.78 4.17 -7.18
N ARG A 399 18.63 3.67 -6.71
CA ARG A 399 18.54 2.75 -5.57
C ARG A 399 19.18 1.39 -5.82
N THR A 400 19.27 1.00 -7.08
CA THR A 400 19.98 -0.24 -7.48
C THR A 400 21.37 0.06 -8.03
N GLY A 401 21.82 1.33 -7.99
CA GLY A 401 23.14 1.82 -8.37
C GLY A 401 23.45 1.72 -9.87
N ARG A 402 22.46 1.55 -10.70
CA ARG A 402 22.58 1.57 -12.16
C ARG A 402 22.88 2.94 -12.73
N SER A 403 22.66 3.99 -11.94
CA SER A 403 22.93 5.37 -12.30
C SER A 403 23.02 6.23 -11.05
N THR A 404 23.67 7.36 -11.15
CA THR A 404 23.75 8.40 -10.14
C THR A 404 22.73 9.52 -10.42
N TRP A 405 22.45 10.35 -9.43
CA TRP A 405 21.63 11.54 -9.62
C TRP A 405 22.21 12.48 -10.69
N ALA A 406 23.54 12.67 -10.67
CA ALA A 406 24.24 13.53 -11.63
C ALA A 406 24.10 13.03 -13.07
N GLU A 407 24.31 11.72 -13.32
CA GLU A 407 24.13 11.12 -14.65
C GLU A 407 22.70 11.25 -15.19
N LEU A 408 21.71 11.32 -14.31
CA LEU A 408 20.32 11.57 -14.67
C LEU A 408 20.01 13.06 -14.87
N GLY A 409 20.99 13.93 -14.65
CA GLY A 409 20.88 15.38 -14.82
C GLY A 409 20.18 16.09 -13.67
N PHE A 410 20.12 15.47 -12.47
CA PHE A 410 19.67 16.17 -11.29
C PHE A 410 20.77 17.08 -10.72
N LEU A 411 20.36 18.26 -10.27
CA LEU A 411 21.24 19.17 -9.55
C LEU A 411 21.42 18.63 -8.12
N GLU A 412 22.67 18.44 -7.70
CA GLU A 412 22.98 18.05 -6.35
C GLU A 412 22.63 19.19 -5.38
N MET A 413 22.22 18.85 -4.16
CA MET A 413 22.19 19.82 -3.06
C MET A 413 23.64 20.13 -2.70
N THR A 414 24.02 21.39 -2.86
CA THR A 414 25.24 21.96 -2.25
C THR A 414 25.10 22.00 -0.74
#